data_6be4b4fe691b55d9d184c439efb424fd
#
_entry.id   6be4b4fe691b55d9d184c439efb424fd
#
_cell.length_a   1.000
_cell.length_b   1.000
_cell.length_c   1.000
_cell.angle_alpha   90.00
_cell.angle_beta   90.00
_cell.angle_gamma   90.00
#
_symmetry.space_group_name_H-M   'P 1'
#
loop_
_entity.id
_entity.type
_entity.pdbx_description
1 polymer ?
#
loop_
_entity_poly.entity_id
_entity_poly.type
_entity_poly.pdbx_seq_one_letter_code
_entity_poly.pdbx_strand_id
1 'polypeptide(L)'
;LSEKASGSDAGSLRTTAIRDGSDFILNGHKKWNTNGAVASTYTVYALTDPDKGMRGISAFIVEKGTPGFTVGKREDTMGIRTVPVNELDFVDCRVPESQLVGGKEGGGFRNAMMTLDRARPGVAAQALGLAQGALEWALRYTSERRQFGQTVMSHQAIQFMLADMATQIEAARHLVYTSARLIDAGATNISKLAAMAKVFATDTAMRVTTDAVQLFGGYGFCRDYPIEKYMRDAKITQIYEGTNQVQR
;
A
#
# COMPACT_ATOMS: atom_id res chain seq x y z
N LEU A 1 5.66 -2.82 10.57
CA LEU A 1 4.72 -2.22 11.52
C LEU A 1 3.60 -3.21 11.86
N SER A 2 2.85 -3.71 10.85
CA SER A 2 1.62 -4.49 11.03
C SER A 2 1.84 -5.88 11.63
N GLU A 3 0.87 -6.34 12.43
CA GLU A 3 0.83 -7.66 13.05
C GLU A 3 -0.53 -8.32 12.77
N LYS A 4 -0.67 -9.62 13.07
CA LYS A 4 -1.92 -10.35 12.89
C LYS A 4 -3.11 -9.69 13.59
N ALA A 5 -2.89 -9.10 14.76
CA ALA A 5 -3.92 -8.44 15.56
C ALA A 5 -3.88 -6.90 15.49
N SER A 6 -2.93 -6.31 14.77
CA SER A 6 -2.71 -4.86 14.70
C SER A 6 -2.41 -4.44 13.25
N GLY A 7 -3.44 -3.99 12.55
CA GLY A 7 -3.35 -3.44 11.19
C GLY A 7 -3.68 -1.95 11.19
N SER A 8 -4.97 -1.59 11.03
CA SER A 8 -5.44 -0.19 11.11
C SER A 8 -5.16 0.44 12.46
N ASP A 9 -5.28 -0.32 13.54
CA ASP A 9 -4.83 0.09 14.88
C ASP A 9 -3.35 -0.17 15.06
N ALA A 10 -2.52 0.62 14.38
CA ALA A 10 -1.07 0.47 14.38
C ALA A 10 -0.42 0.75 15.75
N GLY A 11 -1.14 1.42 16.66
CA GLY A 11 -0.69 1.68 18.01
C GLY A 11 -0.78 0.46 18.95
N SER A 12 -1.56 -0.56 18.59
CA SER A 12 -1.79 -1.77 19.39
C SER A 12 -0.86 -2.93 19.05
N LEU A 13 0.30 -2.66 18.47
CA LEU A 13 1.30 -3.69 18.19
C LEU A 13 1.81 -4.33 19.49
N ARG A 14 2.22 -5.61 19.40
CA ARG A 14 2.62 -6.43 20.56
C ARG A 14 4.06 -6.90 20.52
N THR A 15 4.74 -6.76 19.40
CA THR A 15 6.19 -7.04 19.31
C THR A 15 6.92 -6.18 20.33
N THR A 16 7.74 -6.80 21.17
CA THR A 16 8.52 -6.12 22.22
C THR A 16 9.98 -5.99 21.82
N ALA A 17 10.65 -5.01 22.39
CA ALA A 17 12.10 -4.81 22.31
C ALA A 17 12.59 -4.46 23.73
N ILE A 18 13.06 -5.45 24.47
CA ILE A 18 13.51 -5.29 25.86
C ILE A 18 15.00 -4.97 25.86
N ARG A 19 15.39 -3.92 26.58
CA ARG A 19 16.81 -3.55 26.73
C ARG A 19 17.57 -4.59 27.54
N ASP A 20 18.71 -5.01 27.00
CA ASP A 20 19.66 -5.91 27.64
C ASP A 20 21.09 -5.36 27.45
N GLY A 21 21.56 -4.62 28.43
CA GLY A 21 22.83 -3.88 28.37
C GLY A 21 22.82 -2.82 27.26
N SER A 22 23.74 -2.94 26.31
CA SER A 22 23.85 -2.07 25.12
C SER A 22 22.99 -2.53 23.94
N ASP A 23 22.17 -3.57 24.11
CA ASP A 23 21.39 -4.17 23.04
C ASP A 23 19.91 -4.15 23.40
N PHE A 24 19.10 -4.56 22.43
CA PHE A 24 17.67 -4.86 22.58
C PHE A 24 17.38 -6.29 22.14
N ILE A 25 16.50 -6.97 22.87
CA ILE A 25 16.01 -8.30 22.53
C ILE A 25 14.59 -8.15 21.96
N LEU A 26 14.45 -8.40 20.68
CA LEU A 26 13.17 -8.31 19.98
C LEU A 26 12.47 -9.66 20.02
N ASN A 27 11.19 -9.65 20.43
CA ASN A 27 10.30 -10.81 20.40
C ASN A 27 8.95 -10.44 19.83
N GLY A 28 8.47 -11.18 18.83
CA GLY A 28 7.18 -10.94 18.21
C GLY A 28 7.06 -11.45 16.79
N HIS A 29 5.92 -11.06 16.16
CA HIS A 29 5.57 -11.54 14.83
C HIS A 29 4.98 -10.38 14.01
N LYS A 30 5.49 -10.19 12.79
CA LYS A 30 4.97 -9.20 11.84
C LYS A 30 4.31 -9.90 10.66
N LYS A 31 3.26 -9.26 10.12
CA LYS A 31 2.46 -9.82 9.04
C LYS A 31 2.29 -8.83 7.89
N TRP A 32 2.09 -9.38 6.68
CA TRP A 32 1.90 -8.63 5.42
C TRP A 32 3.10 -7.74 5.05
N ASN A 33 4.31 -8.25 5.28
CA ASN A 33 5.51 -7.47 4.97
C ASN A 33 5.87 -7.62 3.49
N THR A 34 5.67 -6.55 2.76
CA THR A 34 6.06 -6.42 1.35
C THR A 34 7.56 -6.59 1.21
N ASN A 35 7.97 -7.41 0.24
CA ASN A 35 9.38 -7.76 0.00
C ASN A 35 10.06 -8.51 1.17
N GLY A 36 9.30 -9.08 2.10
CA GLY A 36 9.86 -9.75 3.29
C GLY A 36 10.91 -10.81 2.99
N ALA A 37 10.77 -11.57 1.89
CA ALA A 37 11.73 -12.60 1.50
C ALA A 37 12.98 -12.08 0.77
N VAL A 38 12.89 -10.90 0.14
CA VAL A 38 13.95 -10.39 -0.76
C VAL A 38 14.71 -9.19 -0.20
N ALA A 39 14.16 -8.49 0.79
CA ALA A 39 14.83 -7.38 1.43
C ALA A 39 16.09 -7.82 2.18
N SER A 40 17.10 -6.97 2.23
CA SER A 40 18.31 -7.15 3.04
C SER A 40 18.19 -6.45 4.40
N THR A 41 17.34 -5.41 4.49
CA THR A 41 17.19 -4.56 5.67
C THR A 41 15.71 -4.31 5.95
N TYR A 42 15.34 -4.30 7.22
CA TYR A 42 13.95 -4.17 7.68
C TYR A 42 13.86 -3.08 8.74
N THR A 43 12.88 -2.18 8.60
CA THR A 43 12.49 -1.28 9.68
C THR A 43 11.41 -1.94 10.52
N VAL A 44 11.73 -2.27 11.75
CA VAL A 44 10.88 -3.01 12.69
C VAL A 44 10.41 -2.09 13.82
N TYR A 45 9.11 -2.02 14.03
CA TYR A 45 8.51 -1.27 15.14
C TYR A 45 8.17 -2.22 16.27
N ALA A 46 8.62 -1.89 17.48
CA ALA A 46 8.43 -2.70 18.68
C ALA A 46 8.23 -1.83 19.93
N LEU A 47 7.57 -2.40 20.93
CA LEU A 47 7.38 -1.76 22.24
C LEU A 47 8.65 -1.87 23.07
N THR A 48 9.27 -0.74 23.37
CA THR A 48 10.36 -0.64 24.36
C THR A 48 9.82 -0.30 25.75
N ASP A 49 8.63 0.29 25.83
CA ASP A 49 7.97 0.64 27.08
C ASP A 49 6.45 0.45 26.93
N PRO A 50 5.92 -0.74 27.32
CA PRO A 50 4.47 -1.04 27.19
C PRO A 50 3.57 -0.08 27.98
N ASP A 51 4.04 0.47 29.10
CA ASP A 51 3.23 1.33 29.96
C ASP A 51 2.97 2.72 29.35
N LYS A 52 3.75 3.09 28.34
CA LYS A 52 3.57 4.35 27.59
C LYS A 52 2.68 4.21 26.35
N GLY A 53 2.14 3.03 26.05
CA GLY A 53 1.31 2.78 24.87
C GLY A 53 2.04 3.20 23.57
N MET A 54 1.38 3.96 22.70
CA MET A 54 1.99 4.42 21.43
C MET A 54 3.30 5.21 21.61
N ARG A 55 3.48 5.89 22.75
CA ARG A 55 4.72 6.62 23.05
C ARG A 55 5.88 5.71 23.48
N GLY A 56 5.58 4.46 23.78
CA GLY A 56 6.58 3.43 24.07
C GLY A 56 7.03 2.63 22.84
N ILE A 57 6.53 2.96 21.64
CA ILE A 57 6.94 2.29 20.41
C ILE A 57 8.23 2.92 19.89
N SER A 58 9.21 2.07 19.59
CA SER A 58 10.48 2.43 18.96
C SER A 58 10.63 1.75 17.60
N ALA A 59 11.55 2.24 16.78
CA ALA A 59 11.86 1.67 15.48
C ALA A 59 13.30 1.18 15.45
N PHE A 60 13.54 0.02 14.88
CA PHE A 60 14.84 -0.63 14.77
C PHE A 60 15.16 -0.98 13.33
N ILE A 61 16.42 -0.94 12.96
CA ILE A 61 16.92 -1.51 11.71
C ILE A 61 17.37 -2.94 12.03
N VAL A 62 16.81 -3.92 11.32
CA VAL A 62 17.19 -5.32 11.44
C VAL A 62 17.68 -5.80 10.08
N GLU A 63 18.85 -6.41 10.04
CA GLU A 63 19.42 -6.96 8.82
C GLU A 63 18.99 -8.40 8.60
N LYS A 64 18.91 -8.81 7.36
CA LYS A 64 18.66 -10.22 7.01
C LYS A 64 19.78 -11.09 7.54
N GLY A 65 19.42 -12.18 8.21
CA GLY A 65 20.39 -13.10 8.82
C GLY A 65 20.77 -12.75 10.25
N THR A 66 20.22 -11.68 10.83
CA THR A 66 20.36 -11.44 12.29
C THR A 66 19.86 -12.66 13.07
N PRO A 67 20.65 -13.22 14.00
CA PRO A 67 20.21 -14.34 14.82
C PRO A 67 18.88 -14.06 15.54
N GLY A 68 17.96 -15.03 15.49
CA GLY A 68 16.61 -14.85 16.04
C GLY A 68 15.61 -14.15 15.12
N PHE A 69 16.03 -13.67 13.94
CA PHE A 69 15.14 -13.15 12.91
C PHE A 69 14.94 -14.18 11.79
N THR A 70 13.69 -14.50 11.46
CA THR A 70 13.33 -15.40 10.36
C THR A 70 12.23 -14.84 9.49
N VAL A 71 12.30 -15.15 8.19
CA VAL A 71 11.23 -14.86 7.24
C VAL A 71 10.29 -16.05 7.19
N GLY A 72 9.05 -15.81 7.58
CA GLY A 72 8.01 -16.83 7.66
C GLY A 72 7.26 -17.03 6.35
N LYS A 73 6.01 -17.47 6.48
CA LYS A 73 5.12 -17.82 5.38
C LYS A 73 4.99 -16.69 4.35
N ARG A 74 5.04 -17.07 3.06
CA ARG A 74 4.60 -16.20 1.97
C ARG A 74 3.08 -16.25 1.85
N GLU A 75 2.45 -15.08 1.76
CA GLU A 75 1.00 -14.96 1.56
C GLU A 75 0.63 -15.20 0.09
N ASP A 76 -0.47 -15.93 -0.13
CA ASP A 76 -1.10 -16.04 -1.45
C ASP A 76 -2.08 -14.88 -1.63
N THR A 77 -1.67 -13.87 -2.39
CA THR A 77 -2.40 -12.62 -2.53
C THR A 77 -3.35 -12.63 -3.73
N MET A 78 -4.45 -11.90 -3.63
CA MET A 78 -5.43 -11.69 -4.70
C MET A 78 -4.81 -11.04 -5.94
N GLY A 79 -3.98 -10.01 -5.74
CA GLY A 79 -3.28 -9.24 -6.77
C GLY A 79 -1.85 -8.91 -6.36
N ILE A 80 -1.11 -8.17 -7.20
CA ILE A 80 0.31 -7.83 -7.01
C ILE A 80 1.17 -9.07 -6.70
N ARG A 81 0.88 -10.18 -7.33
CA ARG A 81 1.47 -11.51 -7.03
C ARG A 81 2.96 -11.62 -7.33
N THR A 82 3.50 -10.69 -8.12
CA THR A 82 4.94 -10.62 -8.43
C THR A 82 5.77 -10.12 -7.26
N VAL A 83 5.15 -9.44 -6.29
CA VAL A 83 5.80 -8.92 -5.09
C VAL A 83 5.55 -9.89 -3.94
N PRO A 84 6.59 -10.50 -3.33
CA PRO A 84 6.41 -11.39 -2.20
C PRO A 84 5.96 -10.61 -0.96
N VAL A 85 4.93 -11.12 -0.31
CA VAL A 85 4.42 -10.61 0.98
C VAL A 85 4.60 -11.72 2.01
N ASN A 86 5.32 -11.45 3.10
CA ASN A 86 5.72 -12.48 4.05
C ASN A 86 5.36 -12.12 5.50
N GLU A 87 5.29 -13.14 6.32
CA GLU A 87 5.41 -13.03 7.76
C GLU A 87 6.89 -12.86 8.16
N LEU A 88 7.14 -12.17 9.28
CA LEU A 88 8.47 -12.03 9.87
C LEU A 88 8.38 -12.40 11.35
N ASP A 89 9.29 -13.26 11.80
CA ASP A 89 9.34 -13.76 13.18
C ASP A 89 10.62 -13.31 13.87
N PHE A 90 10.47 -12.87 15.12
CA PHE A 90 11.54 -12.45 16.00
C PHE A 90 11.46 -13.29 17.28
N VAL A 91 12.48 -14.08 17.54
CA VAL A 91 12.61 -14.93 18.73
C VAL A 91 13.99 -14.68 19.33
N ASP A 92 14.01 -14.00 20.45
CA ASP A 92 15.24 -13.55 21.12
C ASP A 92 16.24 -12.86 20.17
N CYS A 93 15.67 -12.08 19.21
CA CYS A 93 16.45 -11.42 18.18
C CYS A 93 17.22 -10.23 18.79
N ARG A 94 18.53 -10.40 18.91
CA ARG A 94 19.41 -9.38 19.51
C ARG A 94 19.79 -8.32 18.49
N VAL A 95 19.50 -7.04 18.81
CA VAL A 95 19.76 -5.90 17.95
C VAL A 95 20.53 -4.84 18.78
N PRO A 96 21.69 -4.37 18.32
CA PRO A 96 22.47 -3.37 19.05
C PRO A 96 21.76 -2.00 19.10
N GLU A 97 22.02 -1.22 20.14
CA GLU A 97 21.44 0.12 20.33
C GLU A 97 21.75 1.07 19.15
N SER A 98 22.86 0.88 18.46
CA SER A 98 23.20 1.64 17.25
C SER A 98 22.19 1.48 16.10
N GLN A 99 21.37 0.44 16.13
CA GLN A 99 20.29 0.17 15.17
C GLN A 99 18.95 0.78 15.60
N LEU A 100 18.87 1.43 16.77
CA LEU A 100 17.70 2.19 17.20
C LEU A 100 17.58 3.47 16.36
N VAL A 101 16.51 3.59 15.60
CA VAL A 101 16.28 4.73 14.70
C VAL A 101 16.10 6.01 15.51
N GLY A 102 16.98 6.99 15.28
CA GLY A 102 16.98 8.26 15.98
C GLY A 102 17.65 8.23 17.35
N GLY A 103 18.25 7.09 17.76
CA GLY A 103 19.05 6.94 18.98
C GLY A 103 18.28 7.17 20.30
N LYS A 104 16.94 7.22 20.23
CA LYS A 104 16.08 7.45 21.40
C LYS A 104 14.82 6.59 21.33
N GLU A 105 14.51 5.93 22.45
CA GLU A 105 13.28 5.14 22.60
C GLU A 105 12.01 6.02 22.55
N GLY A 106 10.90 5.43 22.12
CA GLY A 106 9.57 6.03 22.16
C GLY A 106 9.22 6.96 20.99
N GLY A 107 10.11 7.15 20.00
CA GLY A 107 9.87 7.97 18.80
C GLY A 107 9.26 7.23 17.61
N GLY A 108 9.17 5.91 17.68
CA GLY A 108 8.85 5.06 16.53
C GLY A 108 7.47 5.29 15.94
N PHE A 109 6.43 5.43 16.76
CA PHE A 109 5.07 5.66 16.25
C PHE A 109 4.96 6.97 15.46
N ARG A 110 5.53 8.05 15.98
CA ARG A 110 5.57 9.34 15.28
C ARG A 110 6.31 9.22 13.95
N ASN A 111 7.46 8.54 13.95
CA ASN A 111 8.24 8.30 12.72
C ASN A 111 7.43 7.50 11.69
N ALA A 112 6.69 6.46 12.12
CA ALA A 112 5.80 5.70 11.26
C ALA A 112 4.73 6.59 10.61
N MET A 113 4.05 7.43 11.37
CA MET A 113 3.01 8.33 10.84
C MET A 113 3.58 9.34 9.85
N MET A 114 4.73 9.95 10.15
CA MET A 114 5.40 10.88 9.24
C MET A 114 5.84 10.20 7.94
N THR A 115 6.29 8.95 8.01
CA THR A 115 6.66 8.15 6.83
C THR A 115 5.43 7.85 5.98
N LEU A 116 4.34 7.41 6.60
CA LEU A 116 3.09 7.11 5.90
C LEU A 116 2.50 8.34 5.20
N ASP A 117 2.55 9.52 5.81
CA ASP A 117 2.06 10.76 5.19
C ASP A 117 2.81 11.09 3.88
N ARG A 118 4.10 10.74 3.81
CA ARG A 118 4.91 10.92 2.60
C ARG A 118 4.83 9.77 1.61
N ALA A 119 4.51 8.56 2.06
CA ALA A 119 4.39 7.37 1.23
C ALA A 119 3.03 7.27 0.50
N ARG A 120 1.94 7.75 1.13
CA ARG A 120 0.57 7.68 0.59
C ARG A 120 0.40 8.25 -0.83
N PRO A 121 1.01 9.38 -1.21
CA PRO A 121 0.98 9.84 -2.60
C PRO A 121 1.61 8.85 -3.59
N GLY A 122 2.59 8.05 -3.17
CA GLY A 122 3.14 6.96 -3.96
C GLY A 122 2.12 5.84 -4.23
N VAL A 123 1.36 5.45 -3.20
CA VAL A 123 0.23 4.51 -3.35
C VAL A 123 -0.85 5.09 -4.27
N ALA A 124 -1.16 6.37 -4.11
CA ALA A 124 -2.12 7.07 -4.96
C ALA A 124 -1.66 7.11 -6.43
N ALA A 125 -0.36 7.32 -6.67
CA ALA A 125 0.23 7.30 -8.01
C ALA A 125 0.18 5.89 -8.63
N GLN A 126 0.44 4.84 -7.86
CA GLN A 126 0.29 3.45 -8.31
C GLN A 126 -1.16 3.16 -8.74
N ALA A 127 -2.13 3.55 -7.91
CA ALA A 127 -3.56 3.39 -8.21
C ALA A 127 -3.96 4.17 -9.47
N LEU A 128 -3.49 5.41 -9.61
CA LEU A 128 -3.68 6.24 -10.79
C LEU A 128 -3.15 5.56 -12.06
N GLY A 129 -1.96 4.97 -11.99
CA GLY A 129 -1.35 4.22 -13.10
C GLY A 129 -2.17 2.99 -13.51
N LEU A 130 -2.71 2.25 -12.53
CA LEU A 130 -3.61 1.12 -12.80
C LEU A 130 -4.90 1.58 -13.48
N ALA A 131 -5.51 2.67 -13.01
CA ALA A 131 -6.71 3.23 -13.62
C ALA A 131 -6.46 3.70 -15.06
N GLN A 132 -5.36 4.43 -15.29
CA GLN A 132 -4.97 4.91 -16.61
C GLN A 132 -4.75 3.76 -17.59
N GLY A 133 -3.96 2.75 -17.19
CA GLY A 133 -3.72 1.57 -18.04
C GLY A 133 -5.00 0.80 -18.35
N ALA A 134 -5.92 0.67 -17.39
CA ALA A 134 -7.20 0.02 -17.61
C ALA A 134 -8.08 0.79 -18.62
N LEU A 135 -8.11 2.13 -18.54
CA LEU A 135 -8.82 2.96 -19.50
C LEU A 135 -8.23 2.82 -20.92
N GLU A 136 -6.91 2.83 -21.06
CA GLU A 136 -6.22 2.68 -22.35
C GLU A 136 -6.57 1.34 -23.01
N TRP A 137 -6.57 0.25 -22.24
CA TRP A 137 -7.02 -1.06 -22.71
C TRP A 137 -8.49 -1.05 -23.11
N ALA A 138 -9.36 -0.42 -22.31
CA ALA A 138 -10.79 -0.33 -22.60
C ALA A 138 -11.07 0.48 -23.88
N LEU A 139 -10.41 1.61 -24.08
CA LEU A 139 -10.50 2.44 -25.27
C LEU A 139 -10.11 1.64 -26.52
N ARG A 140 -8.96 0.98 -26.49
CA ARG A 140 -8.48 0.16 -27.60
C ARG A 140 -9.48 -0.97 -27.93
N TYR A 141 -9.84 -1.77 -26.94
CA TYR A 141 -10.73 -2.90 -27.13
C TYR A 141 -12.10 -2.49 -27.68
N THR A 142 -12.74 -1.46 -27.10
CA THR A 142 -14.08 -1.02 -27.51
C THR A 142 -14.08 -0.36 -28.90
N SER A 143 -12.96 0.22 -29.36
CA SER A 143 -12.81 0.79 -30.71
C SER A 143 -12.71 -0.31 -31.80
N GLU A 144 -12.19 -1.49 -31.46
CA GLU A 144 -12.00 -2.60 -32.38
C GLU A 144 -13.16 -3.61 -32.33
N ARG A 145 -13.66 -3.94 -31.14
CA ARG A 145 -14.72 -4.92 -30.92
C ARG A 145 -16.05 -4.48 -31.51
N ARG A 146 -16.69 -5.34 -32.29
CA ARG A 146 -17.98 -5.05 -32.92
C ARG A 146 -19.09 -5.92 -32.33
N GLN A 147 -20.21 -5.30 -32.00
CA GLN A 147 -21.48 -5.97 -31.64
C GLN A 147 -22.65 -5.14 -32.17
N PHE A 148 -23.77 -5.79 -32.49
CA PHE A 148 -24.94 -5.14 -33.06
C PHE A 148 -24.62 -4.32 -34.34
N GLY A 149 -23.71 -4.83 -35.17
CA GLY A 149 -23.32 -4.21 -36.43
C GLY A 149 -22.36 -3.03 -36.38
N GLN A 150 -21.95 -2.57 -35.19
CA GLN A 150 -21.06 -1.42 -35.01
C GLN A 150 -20.02 -1.68 -33.93
N THR A 151 -19.04 -0.78 -33.78
CA THR A 151 -18.05 -0.90 -32.69
C THR A 151 -18.72 -0.71 -31.33
N VAL A 152 -18.21 -1.38 -30.29
CA VAL A 152 -18.75 -1.25 -28.93
C VAL A 152 -18.69 0.21 -28.46
N MET A 153 -17.62 0.93 -28.81
CA MET A 153 -17.46 2.37 -28.52
C MET A 153 -18.55 3.25 -29.16
N SER A 154 -19.20 2.82 -30.24
CA SER A 154 -20.27 3.61 -30.91
C SER A 154 -21.56 3.67 -30.11
N HIS A 155 -21.74 2.83 -29.10
CA HIS A 155 -22.90 2.87 -28.21
C HIS A 155 -22.77 3.98 -27.18
N GLN A 156 -23.77 4.87 -27.08
CA GLN A 156 -23.74 6.07 -26.21
C GLN A 156 -23.47 5.72 -24.74
N ALA A 157 -24.05 4.64 -24.21
CA ALA A 157 -23.80 4.20 -22.84
C ALA A 157 -22.33 3.88 -22.59
N ILE A 158 -21.64 3.31 -23.57
CA ILE A 158 -20.20 3.00 -23.49
C ILE A 158 -19.37 4.28 -23.55
N GLN A 159 -19.76 5.23 -24.39
CA GLN A 159 -19.09 6.55 -24.46
C GLN A 159 -19.18 7.29 -23.12
N PHE A 160 -20.31 7.25 -22.45
CA PHE A 160 -20.47 7.86 -21.12
C PHE A 160 -19.60 7.16 -20.07
N MET A 161 -19.54 5.84 -20.06
CA MET A 161 -18.64 5.10 -19.15
C MET A 161 -17.17 5.52 -19.36
N LEU A 162 -16.71 5.57 -20.60
CA LEU A 162 -15.33 5.97 -20.92
C LEU A 162 -15.05 7.43 -20.54
N ALA A 163 -16.01 8.34 -20.74
CA ALA A 163 -15.89 9.74 -20.35
C ALA A 163 -15.81 9.91 -18.82
N ASP A 164 -16.64 9.16 -18.07
CA ASP A 164 -16.62 9.16 -16.60
C ASP A 164 -15.28 8.60 -16.06
N MET A 165 -14.79 7.50 -16.65
CA MET A 165 -13.49 6.93 -16.29
C MET A 165 -12.36 7.95 -16.50
N ALA A 166 -12.32 8.62 -17.65
CA ALA A 166 -11.31 9.62 -17.97
C ALA A 166 -11.38 10.82 -16.99
N THR A 167 -12.60 11.31 -16.72
CA THR A 167 -12.81 12.42 -15.78
C THR A 167 -12.33 12.09 -14.38
N GLN A 168 -12.63 10.93 -13.86
CA GLN A 168 -12.20 10.47 -12.53
C GLN A 168 -10.67 10.32 -12.46
N ILE A 169 -10.05 9.78 -13.50
CA ILE A 169 -8.58 9.63 -13.59
C ILE A 169 -7.92 11.00 -13.56
N GLU A 170 -8.43 11.98 -14.31
CA GLU A 170 -7.84 13.32 -14.37
C GLU A 170 -7.97 14.05 -13.03
N ALA A 171 -9.11 13.94 -12.37
CA ALA A 171 -9.29 14.49 -11.02
C ALA A 171 -8.31 13.84 -10.00
N ALA A 172 -8.11 12.51 -10.09
CA ALA A 172 -7.14 11.80 -9.27
C ALA A 172 -5.71 12.27 -9.54
N ARG A 173 -5.34 12.47 -10.82
CA ARG A 173 -4.04 12.97 -11.24
C ARG A 173 -3.69 14.30 -10.60
N HIS A 174 -4.62 15.24 -10.61
CA HIS A 174 -4.42 16.55 -9.99
C HIS A 174 -4.18 16.46 -8.48
N LEU A 175 -4.92 15.61 -7.76
CA LEU A 175 -4.70 15.40 -6.32
C LEU A 175 -3.33 14.78 -6.04
N VAL A 176 -2.95 13.74 -6.81
CA VAL A 176 -1.65 13.06 -6.65
C VAL A 176 -0.49 14.01 -6.90
N TYR A 177 -0.50 14.73 -8.02
CA TYR A 177 0.59 15.64 -8.39
C TYR A 177 0.66 16.86 -7.47
N THR A 178 -0.48 17.38 -7.00
CA THR A 178 -0.49 18.47 -6.03
C THR A 178 0.14 18.00 -4.71
N SER A 179 -0.20 16.79 -4.26
CA SER A 179 0.37 16.21 -3.04
C SER A 179 1.90 16.03 -3.17
N ALA A 180 2.38 15.51 -4.30
CA ALA A 180 3.80 15.34 -4.57
C ALA A 180 4.55 16.69 -4.58
N ARG A 181 4.04 17.69 -5.30
CA ARG A 181 4.64 19.03 -5.36
C ARG A 181 4.75 19.72 -3.99
N LEU A 182 3.77 19.53 -3.12
CA LEU A 182 3.82 20.09 -1.76
C LEU A 182 4.88 19.38 -0.91
N ILE A 183 5.08 18.07 -1.08
CA ILE A 183 6.16 17.34 -0.42
C ILE A 183 7.52 17.87 -0.89
N ASP A 184 7.70 18.03 -2.20
CA ASP A 184 8.94 18.55 -2.79
C ASP A 184 9.23 19.99 -2.35
N ALA A 185 8.18 20.80 -2.14
CA ALA A 185 8.29 22.16 -1.60
C ALA A 185 8.55 22.20 -0.07
N GLY A 186 8.68 21.06 0.60
CA GLY A 186 8.95 20.98 2.02
C GLY A 186 7.77 21.31 2.92
N ALA A 187 6.53 21.26 2.42
CA ALA A 187 5.35 21.53 3.22
C ALA A 187 5.26 20.57 4.42
N THR A 188 4.94 21.11 5.59
CA THR A 188 4.88 20.33 6.85
C THR A 188 3.50 19.75 7.13
N ASN A 189 2.44 20.38 6.64
CA ASN A 189 1.06 19.93 6.84
C ASN A 189 0.48 19.28 5.57
N ILE A 190 0.95 18.08 5.26
CA ILE A 190 0.56 17.33 4.06
C ILE A 190 -0.45 16.21 4.34
N SER A 191 -0.66 15.82 5.62
CA SER A 191 -1.46 14.63 6.00
C SER A 191 -2.84 14.63 5.38
N LYS A 192 -3.56 15.75 5.44
CA LYS A 192 -4.90 15.87 4.87
C LYS A 192 -4.91 15.63 3.36
N LEU A 193 -3.99 16.28 2.63
CA LEU A 193 -3.96 16.15 1.18
C LEU A 193 -3.44 14.77 0.73
N ALA A 194 -2.46 14.22 1.43
CA ALA A 194 -1.97 12.86 1.19
C ALA A 194 -3.09 11.81 1.39
N ALA A 195 -3.90 11.98 2.44
CA ALA A 195 -5.06 11.14 2.69
C ALA A 195 -6.12 11.28 1.58
N MET A 196 -6.46 12.52 1.19
CA MET A 196 -7.39 12.79 0.09
C MET A 196 -6.91 12.19 -1.23
N ALA A 197 -5.65 12.37 -1.59
CA ALA A 197 -5.07 11.81 -2.81
C ALA A 197 -5.16 10.27 -2.80
N LYS A 198 -4.80 9.65 -1.67
CA LYS A 198 -4.85 8.18 -1.52
C LYS A 198 -6.27 7.65 -1.65
N VAL A 199 -7.23 8.21 -0.92
CA VAL A 199 -8.64 7.79 -0.97
C VAL A 199 -9.19 7.92 -2.37
N PHE A 200 -9.07 9.11 -2.97
CA PHE A 200 -9.69 9.38 -4.25
C PHE A 200 -9.09 8.54 -5.38
N ALA A 201 -7.76 8.49 -5.48
CA ALA A 201 -7.09 7.73 -6.53
C ALA A 201 -7.35 6.21 -6.43
N THR A 202 -7.37 5.65 -5.20
CA THR A 202 -7.58 4.21 -5.02
C THR A 202 -9.04 3.79 -5.21
N ASP A 203 -10.02 4.63 -4.83
CA ASP A 203 -11.43 4.40 -5.12
C ASP A 203 -11.70 4.53 -6.63
N THR A 204 -11.09 5.52 -7.28
CA THR A 204 -11.11 5.68 -8.74
C THR A 204 -10.54 4.45 -9.44
N ALA A 205 -9.37 3.98 -9.01
CA ALA A 205 -8.73 2.81 -9.62
C ALA A 205 -9.62 1.56 -9.51
N MET A 206 -10.24 1.33 -8.35
CA MET A 206 -11.12 0.17 -8.17
C MET A 206 -12.35 0.27 -9.08
N ARG A 207 -12.97 1.45 -9.20
CA ARG A 207 -14.11 1.69 -10.09
C ARG A 207 -13.72 1.52 -11.55
N VAL A 208 -12.69 2.22 -12.00
CA VAL A 208 -12.24 2.22 -13.41
C VAL A 208 -11.83 0.81 -13.86
N THR A 209 -11.09 0.07 -13.03
CA THR A 209 -10.67 -1.29 -13.39
C THR A 209 -11.85 -2.27 -13.43
N THR A 210 -12.85 -2.08 -12.57
CA THR A 210 -14.10 -2.87 -12.61
C THR A 210 -14.90 -2.56 -13.87
N ASP A 211 -15.07 -1.28 -14.20
CA ASP A 211 -15.79 -0.85 -15.42
C ASP A 211 -15.05 -1.31 -16.68
N ALA A 212 -13.72 -1.33 -16.67
CA ALA A 212 -12.92 -1.84 -17.77
C ALA A 212 -13.15 -3.36 -17.98
N VAL A 213 -13.19 -4.16 -16.92
CA VAL A 213 -13.56 -5.59 -17.02
C VAL A 213 -14.96 -5.73 -17.64
N GLN A 214 -15.92 -4.90 -17.24
CA GLN A 214 -17.27 -4.89 -17.78
C GLN A 214 -17.29 -4.57 -19.28
N LEU A 215 -16.49 -3.59 -19.71
CA LEU A 215 -16.39 -3.18 -21.14
C LEU A 215 -15.80 -4.28 -22.03
N PHE A 216 -14.95 -5.14 -21.49
CA PHE A 216 -14.43 -6.32 -22.20
C PHE A 216 -15.44 -7.48 -22.27
N GLY A 217 -16.50 -7.46 -21.45
CA GLY A 217 -17.47 -8.54 -21.38
C GLY A 217 -16.84 -9.87 -20.96
N GLY A 218 -17.18 -10.96 -21.62
CA GLY A 218 -16.63 -12.30 -21.32
C GLY A 218 -15.09 -12.36 -21.38
N TYR A 219 -14.47 -11.64 -22.31
CA TYR A 219 -13.01 -11.56 -22.40
C TYR A 219 -12.37 -10.84 -21.20
N GLY A 220 -13.09 -9.90 -20.57
CA GLY A 220 -12.61 -9.25 -19.36
C GLY A 220 -12.58 -10.16 -18.14
N PHE A 221 -13.39 -11.23 -18.15
CA PHE A 221 -13.43 -12.24 -17.08
C PHE A 221 -12.42 -13.38 -17.29
N CYS A 222 -11.82 -13.46 -18.47
CA CYS A 222 -10.79 -14.44 -18.83
C CYS A 222 -9.38 -13.83 -18.67
N ARG A 223 -8.36 -14.69 -18.59
CA ARG A 223 -6.95 -14.28 -18.47
C ARG A 223 -6.26 -14.00 -19.81
N ASP A 224 -6.99 -14.02 -20.93
CA ASP A 224 -6.46 -13.70 -22.26
C ASP A 224 -6.03 -12.23 -22.40
N TYR A 225 -6.69 -11.35 -21.63
CA TYR A 225 -6.34 -9.93 -21.50
C TYR A 225 -5.92 -9.61 -20.07
N PRO A 226 -5.04 -8.63 -19.87
CA PRO A 226 -4.55 -8.31 -18.53
C PRO A 226 -5.57 -7.55 -17.66
N ILE A 227 -6.77 -7.28 -18.17
CA ILE A 227 -7.73 -6.37 -17.53
C ILE A 227 -8.25 -6.90 -16.19
N GLU A 228 -8.47 -8.22 -16.07
CA GLU A 228 -8.86 -8.85 -14.81
C GLU A 228 -7.75 -8.69 -13.73
N LYS A 229 -6.48 -8.71 -14.17
CA LYS A 229 -5.33 -8.49 -13.29
C LYS A 229 -5.31 -7.06 -12.75
N TYR A 230 -5.59 -6.05 -13.58
CA TYR A 230 -5.68 -4.65 -13.12
C TYR A 230 -6.69 -4.49 -11.98
N MET A 231 -7.87 -5.13 -12.10
CA MET A 231 -8.89 -5.09 -11.06
C MET A 231 -8.42 -5.75 -9.75
N ARG A 232 -7.79 -6.94 -9.84
CA ARG A 232 -7.24 -7.62 -8.65
C ARG A 232 -6.11 -6.83 -8.01
N ASP A 233 -5.23 -6.24 -8.81
CA ASP A 233 -4.11 -5.44 -8.33
C ASP A 233 -4.57 -4.11 -7.70
N ALA A 234 -5.62 -3.48 -8.23
CA ALA A 234 -6.17 -2.24 -7.69
C ALA A 234 -6.71 -2.40 -6.27
N LYS A 235 -7.24 -3.58 -5.92
CA LYS A 235 -7.92 -3.77 -4.62
C LYS A 235 -7.03 -3.51 -3.41
N ILE A 236 -5.78 -3.91 -3.44
CA ILE A 236 -4.87 -3.72 -2.30
C ILE A 236 -4.63 -2.24 -2.00
N THR A 237 -4.69 -1.37 -3.01
CA THR A 237 -4.43 0.07 -2.85
C THR A 237 -5.45 0.75 -1.93
N GLN A 238 -6.68 0.20 -1.83
CA GLN A 238 -7.69 0.66 -0.88
C GLN A 238 -7.44 0.18 0.57
N ILE A 239 -6.54 -0.80 0.78
CA ILE A 239 -6.38 -1.50 2.05
C ILE A 239 -5.10 -1.07 2.76
N TYR A 240 -3.94 -1.17 2.11
CA TYR A 240 -2.66 -0.91 2.76
C TYR A 240 -2.37 0.58 2.94
N GLU A 241 -1.34 0.88 3.74
CA GLU A 241 -0.94 2.23 4.17
C GLU A 241 -2.09 3.06 4.80
N GLY A 242 -2.93 2.35 5.55
CA GLY A 242 -4.19 2.87 6.10
C GLY A 242 -5.35 2.65 5.13
N THR A 243 -6.36 1.89 5.57
CA THR A 243 -7.55 1.64 4.75
C THR A 243 -8.23 2.95 4.35
N ASN A 244 -9.02 2.93 3.27
CA ASN A 244 -9.74 4.13 2.84
C ASN A 244 -10.71 4.67 3.91
N GLN A 245 -11.16 3.81 4.84
CA GLN A 245 -11.94 4.21 6.02
C GLN A 245 -11.09 5.01 7.02
N VAL A 246 -9.83 4.61 7.24
CA VAL A 246 -8.87 5.34 8.11
C VAL A 246 -8.45 6.66 7.48
N GLN A 247 -8.42 6.76 6.15
CA GLN A 247 -8.05 8.00 5.45
C GLN A 247 -9.16 9.06 5.44
N ARG A 248 -10.43 8.67 5.60
CA ARG A 248 -11.60 9.57 5.74
C ARG A 248 -11.71 10.16 7.13
#